data_832029716e99de8b78597faf156f41fc
#
_entry.id   832029716e99de8b78597faf156f41fc
#
_cell.length_a   1.000
_cell.length_b   1.000
_cell.length_c   1.000
_cell.angle_alpha   90.00
_cell.angle_beta   90.00
_cell.angle_gamma   90.00
#
_symmetry.space_group_name_H-M   'P 1'
#
loop_
_entity.id
_entity.type
_entity.pdbx_description
1 polymer ?
#
loop_
_entity_poly.entity_id
_entity_poly.type
_entity_poly.pdbx_seq_one_letter_code
_entity_poly.pdbx_strand_id
1 'polypeptide(L)'
;MKRLSFLLLLLALTLCACRAQESPAPLPDAPAASPSDQTPIPLTPDPTPDAPAEPTVDTPEDGVHLQDGTAYDYQNGAPVTGSGLTELDGAWYVFQPDGSLFPFVHGLNECNGILYYHTGEDGFALNTPDAGLYDDGEALYFVQDDRSLLQNGSEGYLTFGADGRYTSGSAELDEGIWQLLQDSTPDTGVDSAARLEAVFDYIRDNFKYLSMAHYDAGTTDWAQEAAEAFLQQRKGNCYCFAATFMYCARRLSYQAYVVAGHESRPDNDHAWTMIDEADGTYLYDVQLEYAYLYQFGKGEIDAFRMPDDGGSVYRGFRYYFPE
;
A
#
# COMPACT_ATOMS: atom_id res chain seq x y z
N MET A 1 -37.33 -33.45 0.29
CA MET A 1 -37.03 -34.08 -1.02
C MET A 1 -35.85 -33.35 -1.62
N LYS A 2 -34.81 -34.16 -1.86
CA LYS A 2 -33.42 -33.81 -2.26
C LYS A 2 -33.37 -33.11 -3.63
N ARG A 3 -32.45 -32.18 -3.82
CA ARG A 3 -31.62 -32.10 -5.03
C ARG A 3 -30.26 -31.46 -4.72
N LEU A 4 -29.28 -32.32 -4.70
CA LEU A 4 -27.84 -32.07 -4.72
C LEU A 4 -27.45 -31.70 -6.17
N SER A 5 -26.73 -30.62 -6.38
CA SER A 5 -26.07 -30.36 -7.67
C SER A 5 -24.56 -30.24 -7.42
N PHE A 6 -23.87 -31.27 -7.85
CA PHE A 6 -22.40 -31.33 -7.99
C PHE A 6 -21.99 -30.49 -9.21
N LEU A 7 -21.09 -29.55 -9.05
CA LEU A 7 -20.38 -28.91 -10.16
C LEU A 7 -18.95 -29.44 -10.20
N LEU A 8 -18.66 -30.25 -11.24
CA LEU A 8 -17.31 -30.74 -11.54
C LEU A 8 -16.48 -29.60 -12.13
N LEU A 9 -15.32 -29.33 -11.53
CA LEU A 9 -14.29 -28.46 -12.07
C LEU A 9 -13.34 -29.30 -12.93
N LEU A 10 -13.37 -29.13 -14.26
CA LEU A 10 -12.41 -29.72 -15.19
C LEU A 10 -11.10 -28.95 -15.17
N LEU A 11 -10.04 -29.61 -14.76
CA LEU A 11 -8.66 -29.14 -14.83
C LEU A 11 -8.12 -29.45 -16.24
N ALA A 12 -7.89 -28.46 -17.07
CA ALA A 12 -7.23 -28.64 -18.38
C ALA A 12 -5.71 -28.43 -18.20
N LEU A 13 -4.99 -29.57 -18.25
CA LEU A 13 -3.52 -29.57 -18.39
C LEU A 13 -3.16 -29.34 -19.86
N THR A 14 -2.54 -28.22 -20.18
CA THR A 14 -1.88 -28.00 -21.47
C THR A 14 -0.42 -28.46 -21.38
N LEU A 15 -0.14 -29.60 -22.02
CA LEU A 15 1.23 -30.06 -22.29
C LEU A 15 1.85 -29.20 -23.39
N CYS A 16 2.92 -28.48 -23.09
CA CYS A 16 3.76 -27.83 -24.07
C CYS A 16 4.79 -28.84 -24.59
N ALA A 17 4.63 -29.28 -25.86
CA ALA A 17 5.56 -30.16 -26.54
C ALA A 17 6.72 -29.31 -27.12
N CYS A 18 7.93 -29.58 -26.66
CA CYS A 18 9.16 -29.09 -27.29
C CYS A 18 9.34 -29.75 -28.65
N ARG A 19 9.36 -28.94 -29.70
CA ARG A 19 9.73 -29.36 -31.06
C ARG A 19 11.20 -29.05 -31.29
N ALA A 20 12.01 -30.09 -31.42
CA ALA A 20 13.42 -29.97 -31.80
C ALA A 20 13.53 -29.47 -33.23
N GLN A 21 14.38 -28.48 -33.45
CA GLN A 21 14.69 -27.91 -34.77
C GLN A 21 15.93 -28.59 -35.31
N GLU A 22 15.80 -29.27 -36.44
CA GLU A 22 16.88 -29.93 -37.18
C GLU A 22 17.77 -28.88 -37.85
N SER A 23 19.09 -29.11 -37.77
CA SER A 23 20.13 -28.35 -38.48
C SER A 23 20.13 -28.72 -39.97
N PRO A 24 20.34 -27.75 -40.87
CA PRO A 24 20.54 -28.06 -42.31
C PRO A 24 21.95 -28.58 -42.60
N ALA A 25 22.00 -29.53 -43.52
CA ALA A 25 23.19 -30.18 -44.03
C ALA A 25 24.10 -29.27 -44.88
N PRO A 26 25.40 -29.56 -44.99
CA PRO A 26 26.35 -28.76 -45.74
C PRO A 26 26.25 -28.95 -47.26
N LEU A 27 26.47 -27.86 -48.00
CA LEU A 27 26.55 -27.82 -49.46
C LEU A 27 27.90 -28.36 -49.97
N PRO A 28 27.96 -28.95 -51.19
CA PRO A 28 29.15 -29.58 -51.74
C PRO A 28 30.14 -28.62 -52.41
N ASP A 29 31.40 -29.04 -52.37
CA ASP A 29 32.60 -28.38 -52.90
C ASP A 29 32.52 -28.10 -54.41
N ALA A 30 33.03 -26.91 -54.82
CA ALA A 30 33.23 -26.56 -56.21
C ALA A 30 34.69 -26.85 -56.63
N PRO A 31 34.99 -27.22 -57.91
CA PRO A 31 36.26 -27.76 -58.32
C PRO A 31 37.33 -26.71 -58.59
N ALA A 32 38.60 -27.14 -58.33
CA ALA A 32 39.80 -26.38 -58.56
C ALA A 32 40.10 -26.09 -60.01
N ALA A 33 40.52 -24.85 -60.30
CA ALA A 33 41.11 -24.49 -61.62
C ALA A 33 42.64 -24.36 -61.55
N SER A 34 43.31 -24.95 -62.53
CA SER A 34 44.77 -24.99 -62.67
C SER A 34 45.37 -23.67 -63.19
N PRO A 35 46.68 -23.43 -63.01
CA PRO A 35 47.35 -22.13 -63.13
C PRO A 35 47.72 -21.83 -64.63
N SER A 36 47.60 -20.57 -64.98
CA SER A 36 48.19 -20.04 -66.26
C SER A 36 49.34 -19.06 -65.88
N ASP A 37 50.42 -19.37 -66.54
CA ASP A 37 51.72 -18.71 -66.59
C ASP A 37 51.60 -17.26 -67.11
N GLN A 38 52.04 -16.22 -66.40
CA GLN A 38 52.31 -14.89 -66.96
C GLN A 38 53.51 -14.22 -66.31
N THR A 39 54.40 -13.73 -67.09
CA THR A 39 55.65 -13.02 -66.83
C THR A 39 55.52 -11.73 -66.04
N PRO A 40 56.50 -11.34 -65.25
CA PRO A 40 56.39 -10.18 -64.29
C PRO A 40 56.64 -8.84 -64.99
N ILE A 41 55.72 -7.89 -64.74
CA ILE A 41 55.86 -6.46 -65.07
C ILE A 41 56.44 -5.77 -63.84
N PRO A 42 57.36 -4.76 -63.93
CA PRO A 42 57.94 -4.07 -62.78
C PRO A 42 56.89 -3.21 -62.06
N LEU A 43 56.74 -3.43 -60.75
CA LEU A 43 55.88 -2.67 -59.88
C LEU A 43 56.49 -1.34 -59.46
N THR A 44 55.85 -0.23 -59.77
CA THR A 44 55.97 1.02 -59.03
C THR A 44 55.48 0.84 -57.60
N PRO A 45 56.09 1.44 -56.60
CA PRO A 45 55.60 1.29 -55.21
C PRO A 45 54.25 1.96 -55.08
N ASP A 46 53.30 1.12 -54.70
CA ASP A 46 51.93 1.52 -54.34
C ASP A 46 51.99 2.34 -53.02
N PRO A 47 51.13 3.39 -52.86
CA PRO A 47 51.06 4.11 -51.62
C PRO A 47 50.57 3.14 -50.51
N THR A 48 51.25 3.18 -49.39
CA THR A 48 50.89 2.43 -48.18
C THR A 48 49.39 2.62 -47.89
N PRO A 49 48.59 1.56 -47.73
CA PRO A 49 47.20 1.71 -47.35
C PRO A 49 47.17 2.38 -45.96
N ASP A 50 46.38 3.44 -45.84
CA ASP A 50 46.02 4.02 -44.55
C ASP A 50 45.59 2.88 -43.61
N ALA A 51 46.15 2.89 -42.40
CA ALA A 51 45.75 1.97 -41.35
C ALA A 51 44.22 2.07 -41.17
N PRO A 52 43.53 0.94 -41.03
CA PRO A 52 42.09 0.99 -40.75
C PRO A 52 41.89 1.94 -39.55
N ALA A 53 41.03 2.93 -39.73
CA ALA A 53 40.58 3.77 -38.60
C ALA A 53 40.09 2.82 -37.51
N GLU A 54 40.65 2.95 -36.33
CA GLU A 54 40.12 2.24 -35.16
C GLU A 54 38.62 2.55 -35.07
N PRO A 55 37.77 1.55 -34.82
CA PRO A 55 36.36 1.81 -34.65
C PRO A 55 36.22 2.85 -33.55
N THR A 56 35.70 4.01 -33.89
CA THR A 56 35.24 5.00 -32.91
C THR A 56 34.14 4.32 -32.11
N VAL A 57 34.45 3.88 -30.90
CA VAL A 57 33.42 3.45 -29.95
C VAL A 57 32.63 4.71 -29.69
N ASP A 58 31.40 4.76 -30.20
CA ASP A 58 30.42 5.81 -29.88
C ASP A 58 30.20 5.72 -28.36
N THR A 59 30.85 6.60 -27.65
CA THR A 59 30.70 6.71 -26.19
C THR A 59 29.35 7.38 -25.95
N PRO A 60 28.44 6.77 -25.19
CA PRO A 60 27.16 7.39 -24.90
C PRO A 60 27.35 8.78 -24.28
N GLU A 61 26.50 9.73 -24.68
CA GLU A 61 26.39 11.03 -23.99
C GLU A 61 25.96 10.83 -22.54
N ASP A 62 26.19 11.84 -21.69
CA ASP A 62 25.73 11.79 -20.30
C ASP A 62 24.20 11.71 -20.24
N GLY A 63 23.68 10.94 -19.28
CA GLY A 63 22.26 10.73 -19.05
C GLY A 63 21.81 9.26 -19.17
N VAL A 64 20.48 9.06 -19.11
CA VAL A 64 19.89 7.73 -19.12
C VAL A 64 19.80 7.18 -20.55
N HIS A 65 20.42 6.03 -20.80
CA HIS A 65 20.41 5.34 -22.08
C HIS A 65 19.90 3.90 -21.95
N LEU A 66 19.16 3.45 -22.96
CA LEU A 66 18.72 2.07 -23.09
C LEU A 66 19.77 1.25 -23.81
N GLN A 67 20.22 0.18 -23.18
CA GLN A 67 21.08 -0.83 -23.78
C GLN A 67 20.42 -2.20 -23.66
N ASP A 68 20.08 -2.84 -24.76
CA ASP A 68 19.40 -4.13 -24.82
C ASP A 68 18.09 -4.20 -24.00
N GLY A 69 17.36 -3.06 -23.91
CA GLY A 69 16.11 -2.93 -23.14
C GLY A 69 16.30 -2.65 -21.66
N THR A 70 17.53 -2.49 -21.19
CA THR A 70 17.88 -2.11 -19.82
C THR A 70 18.39 -0.67 -19.80
N ALA A 71 17.93 0.12 -18.84
CA ALA A 71 18.37 1.51 -18.68
C ALA A 71 19.60 1.60 -17.78
N TYR A 72 20.56 2.43 -18.19
CA TYR A 72 21.74 2.80 -17.42
C TYR A 72 21.92 4.32 -17.49
N ASP A 73 22.39 4.92 -16.41
CA ASP A 73 22.86 6.30 -16.44
C ASP A 73 24.35 6.33 -16.84
N TYR A 74 24.70 7.22 -17.76
CA TYR A 74 26.08 7.41 -18.21
C TYR A 74 26.58 8.79 -17.79
N GLN A 75 27.82 8.85 -17.28
CA GLN A 75 28.55 10.07 -16.98
C GLN A 75 29.97 9.98 -17.49
N ASN A 76 30.39 10.97 -18.28
CA ASN A 76 31.70 10.98 -18.97
C ASN A 76 31.95 9.71 -19.81
N GLY A 77 30.87 9.20 -20.44
CA GLY A 77 30.93 8.04 -21.32
C GLY A 77 31.06 6.68 -20.61
N ALA A 78 30.90 6.62 -19.31
CA ALA A 78 30.88 5.38 -18.53
C ALA A 78 29.57 5.23 -17.77
N PRO A 79 29.04 3.99 -17.64
CA PRO A 79 27.86 3.76 -16.85
C PRO A 79 28.14 4.10 -15.37
N VAL A 80 27.20 4.83 -14.77
CA VAL A 80 27.23 5.12 -13.34
C VAL A 80 26.92 3.83 -12.59
N THR A 81 27.80 3.47 -11.66
CA THR A 81 27.56 2.35 -10.75
C THR A 81 27.06 2.91 -9.42
N GLY A 82 25.79 2.75 -9.14
CA GLY A 82 25.15 3.15 -7.89
C GLY A 82 24.44 1.96 -7.25
N SER A 83 23.94 2.16 -6.06
CA SER A 83 22.98 1.24 -5.44
C SER A 83 21.96 2.05 -4.66
N GLY A 84 20.67 1.68 -4.82
CA GLY A 84 19.58 2.33 -4.13
C GLY A 84 19.11 3.63 -4.79
N LEU A 85 18.37 4.42 -4.03
CA LEU A 85 17.71 5.65 -4.50
C LEU A 85 18.72 6.78 -4.70
N THR A 86 18.68 7.42 -5.86
CA THR A 86 19.60 8.50 -6.25
C THR A 86 18.86 9.57 -7.04
N GLU A 87 19.13 10.83 -6.78
CA GLU A 87 18.63 11.95 -7.57
C GLU A 87 19.62 12.29 -8.70
N LEU A 88 19.11 12.32 -9.94
CA LEU A 88 19.86 12.68 -11.14
C LEU A 88 19.05 13.72 -11.92
N ASP A 89 19.61 14.89 -12.18
CA ASP A 89 18.99 15.97 -12.95
C ASP A 89 17.58 16.36 -12.47
N GLY A 90 17.34 16.26 -11.14
CA GLY A 90 16.05 16.59 -10.51
C GLY A 90 14.99 15.50 -10.60
N ALA A 91 15.34 14.30 -11.08
CA ALA A 91 14.49 13.11 -11.05
C ALA A 91 15.11 12.03 -10.17
N TRP A 92 14.28 11.19 -9.57
CA TRP A 92 14.70 10.11 -8.67
C TRP A 92 14.72 8.78 -9.42
N TYR A 93 15.80 8.01 -9.21
CA TYR A 93 16.02 6.70 -9.82
C TYR A 93 16.46 5.71 -8.75
N VAL A 94 16.16 4.42 -8.95
CA VAL A 94 16.68 3.35 -8.09
C VAL A 94 17.64 2.50 -8.91
N PHE A 95 18.92 2.47 -8.49
CA PHE A 95 19.92 1.59 -9.08
C PHE A 95 19.84 0.19 -8.49
N GLN A 96 19.83 -0.79 -9.36
CA GLN A 96 19.97 -2.20 -9.00
C GLN A 96 21.45 -2.56 -8.75
N PRO A 97 21.73 -3.71 -8.11
CA PRO A 97 23.11 -4.10 -7.81
C PRO A 97 24.02 -4.28 -9.03
N ASP A 98 23.45 -4.51 -10.22
CA ASP A 98 24.18 -4.61 -11.49
C ASP A 98 24.43 -3.25 -12.18
N GLY A 99 24.01 -2.15 -11.55
CA GLY A 99 24.13 -0.79 -12.07
C GLY A 99 23.01 -0.37 -13.02
N SER A 100 22.06 -1.26 -13.31
CA SER A 100 20.88 -0.90 -14.10
C SER A 100 19.88 -0.08 -13.29
N LEU A 101 19.05 0.71 -13.98
CA LEU A 101 17.93 1.42 -13.37
C LEU A 101 16.71 0.51 -13.22
N PHE A 102 16.04 0.59 -12.08
CA PHE A 102 14.82 -0.17 -11.82
C PHE A 102 13.65 0.40 -12.65
N PRO A 103 12.92 -0.46 -13.42
CA PRO A 103 11.74 -0.03 -14.15
C PRO A 103 10.52 -0.01 -13.22
N PHE A 104 9.95 1.18 -13.00
CA PHE A 104 8.72 1.35 -12.23
C PHE A 104 7.48 1.16 -13.09
N VAL A 105 6.48 0.53 -12.50
CA VAL A 105 5.10 0.51 -13.02
C VAL A 105 4.20 1.28 -12.07
N HIS A 106 3.08 1.80 -12.55
CA HIS A 106 2.14 2.50 -11.68
C HIS A 106 1.69 1.61 -10.51
N GLY A 107 1.68 2.16 -9.28
CA GLY A 107 1.31 1.45 -8.05
C GLY A 107 2.50 0.96 -7.24
N LEU A 108 2.31 -0.15 -6.53
CA LEU A 108 3.30 -0.72 -5.61
C LEU A 108 4.43 -1.44 -6.36
N ASN A 109 5.66 -1.08 -6.03
CA ASN A 109 6.87 -1.68 -6.60
C ASN A 109 7.81 -2.13 -5.48
N GLU A 110 8.50 -3.25 -5.68
CA GLU A 110 9.53 -3.74 -4.78
C GLU A 110 10.88 -3.79 -5.50
N CYS A 111 11.88 -3.10 -4.96
CA CYS A 111 13.26 -3.16 -5.44
C CYS A 111 14.20 -3.45 -4.28
N ASN A 112 14.89 -4.59 -4.33
CA ASN A 112 15.86 -5.02 -3.31
C ASN A 112 15.27 -5.07 -1.88
N GLY A 113 14.01 -5.46 -1.73
CA GLY A 113 13.32 -5.55 -0.43
C GLY A 113 12.79 -4.21 0.09
N ILE A 114 12.95 -3.14 -0.67
CA ILE A 114 12.38 -1.81 -0.37
C ILE A 114 11.13 -1.61 -1.24
N LEU A 115 10.04 -1.18 -0.61
CA LEU A 115 8.80 -0.86 -1.31
C LEU A 115 8.73 0.64 -1.64
N TYR A 116 8.24 0.93 -2.84
CA TYR A 116 7.95 2.26 -3.34
C TYR A 116 6.54 2.28 -3.94
N TYR A 117 5.81 3.38 -3.77
CA TYR A 117 4.57 3.60 -4.50
C TYR A 117 4.81 4.59 -5.63
N HIS A 118 4.67 4.13 -6.87
CA HIS A 118 4.88 4.96 -8.06
C HIS A 118 3.55 5.51 -8.56
N THR A 119 3.43 6.84 -8.65
CA THR A 119 2.21 7.52 -9.11
C THR A 119 2.28 7.97 -10.57
N GLY A 120 3.46 7.85 -11.20
CA GLY A 120 3.68 8.25 -12.58
C GLY A 120 3.25 7.21 -13.62
N GLU A 121 3.55 7.49 -14.89
CA GLU A 121 3.51 6.51 -15.96
C GLU A 121 4.69 5.54 -15.82
N ASP A 122 4.54 4.32 -16.38
CA ASP A 122 5.59 3.31 -16.38
C ASP A 122 6.90 3.86 -16.94
N GLY A 123 8.00 3.64 -16.25
CA GLY A 123 9.29 4.20 -16.64
C GLY A 123 10.39 3.97 -15.60
N PHE A 124 11.51 4.68 -15.72
CA PHE A 124 12.65 4.51 -14.81
C PHE A 124 12.72 5.59 -13.72
N ALA A 125 12.11 6.76 -13.96
CA ALA A 125 12.04 7.81 -12.95
C ALA A 125 10.96 7.50 -11.91
N LEU A 126 11.35 7.50 -10.63
CA LEU A 126 10.43 7.28 -9.53
C LEU A 126 9.65 8.56 -9.22
N ASN A 127 8.33 8.48 -9.30
CA ASN A 127 7.41 9.50 -8.82
C ASN A 127 6.63 8.92 -7.65
N THR A 128 6.82 9.44 -6.44
CA THR A 128 6.09 9.03 -5.24
C THR A 128 5.08 10.08 -4.83
N PRO A 129 4.06 9.71 -4.02
CA PRO A 129 3.33 10.70 -3.24
C PRO A 129 4.28 11.48 -2.33
N ASP A 130 3.82 12.60 -1.79
CA ASP A 130 4.52 13.32 -0.73
C ASP A 130 4.67 12.43 0.51
N ALA A 131 5.72 12.71 1.32
CA ALA A 131 5.92 12.00 2.59
C ALA A 131 4.72 12.16 3.53
N GLY A 132 4.35 11.07 4.20
CA GLY A 132 3.19 10.99 5.06
C GLY A 132 2.21 9.89 4.64
N LEU A 133 0.98 9.99 5.12
CA LEU A 133 -0.08 9.01 4.81
C LEU A 133 -0.57 9.18 3.37
N TYR A 134 -0.67 8.07 2.67
CA TYR A 134 -1.18 7.99 1.31
C TYR A 134 -2.19 6.86 1.17
N ASP A 135 -3.44 7.19 0.79
CA ASP A 135 -4.51 6.23 0.50
C ASP A 135 -4.73 6.18 -1.02
N ASP A 136 -4.51 5.02 -1.63
CA ASP A 136 -4.72 4.80 -3.06
C ASP A 136 -6.18 4.42 -3.42
N GLY A 137 -7.05 4.39 -2.40
CA GLY A 137 -8.45 3.97 -2.50
C GLY A 137 -8.66 2.49 -2.18
N GLU A 138 -7.63 1.65 -2.23
CA GLU A 138 -7.67 0.24 -1.85
C GLU A 138 -6.92 -0.02 -0.54
N ALA A 139 -5.80 0.68 -0.32
CA ALA A 139 -4.95 0.52 0.85
C ALA A 139 -4.39 1.87 1.33
N LEU A 140 -4.03 1.93 2.61
CA LEU A 140 -3.36 3.05 3.24
C LEU A 140 -1.88 2.70 3.42
N TYR A 141 -0.99 3.61 3.04
CA TYR A 141 0.46 3.51 3.13
C TYR A 141 1.04 4.69 3.92
N PHE A 142 2.26 4.55 4.40
CA PHE A 142 3.04 5.67 4.91
C PHE A 142 4.33 5.81 4.09
N VAL A 143 4.43 6.93 3.36
CA VAL A 143 5.60 7.30 2.57
C VAL A 143 6.60 7.99 3.48
N GLN A 144 7.81 7.46 3.59
CA GLN A 144 8.88 8.01 4.40
C GLN A 144 9.59 9.18 3.68
N ASP A 145 10.40 9.95 4.41
CA ASP A 145 11.16 11.07 3.84
C ASP A 145 12.13 10.64 2.74
N ASP A 146 12.59 9.39 2.78
CA ASP A 146 13.44 8.78 1.75
C ASP A 146 12.65 8.19 0.58
N ARG A 147 11.36 8.48 0.47
CA ARG A 147 10.41 8.02 -0.55
C ARG A 147 10.05 6.53 -0.51
N SER A 148 10.65 5.75 0.38
CA SER A 148 10.24 4.37 0.59
C SER A 148 8.94 4.28 1.38
N LEU A 149 8.25 3.13 1.29
CA LEU A 149 7.11 2.85 2.15
C LEU A 149 7.57 2.27 3.49
N LEU A 150 6.91 2.69 4.57
CA LEU A 150 7.12 2.09 5.88
C LEU A 150 6.65 0.63 5.88
N GLN A 151 7.57 -0.30 6.20
CA GLN A 151 7.32 -1.74 6.29
C GLN A 151 7.58 -2.22 7.71
N ASN A 152 6.74 -3.12 8.21
CA ASN A 152 6.87 -3.74 9.54
C ASN A 152 7.11 -2.72 10.66
N GLY A 153 6.41 -1.59 10.62
CA GLY A 153 6.60 -0.47 11.53
C GLY A 153 5.29 0.22 11.88
N SER A 154 5.39 1.28 12.67
CA SER A 154 4.22 2.07 13.07
C SER A 154 4.50 3.56 12.97
N GLU A 155 3.49 4.32 12.61
CA GLU A 155 3.46 5.77 12.67
C GLU A 155 2.25 6.20 13.52
N GLY A 156 2.53 6.76 14.71
CA GLY A 156 1.50 7.02 15.69
C GLY A 156 0.74 5.75 16.09
N TYR A 157 -0.57 5.75 15.91
CA TYR A 157 -1.44 4.60 16.18
C TYR A 157 -1.64 3.67 14.97
N LEU A 158 -0.98 3.94 13.85
CA LEU A 158 -1.11 3.18 12.60
C LEU A 158 0.06 2.20 12.45
N THR A 159 -0.24 0.94 12.18
CA THR A 159 0.75 -0.11 11.96
C THR A 159 0.73 -0.55 10.49
N PHE A 160 1.91 -0.78 9.92
CA PHE A 160 2.10 -1.17 8.52
C PHE A 160 2.79 -2.53 8.45
N GLY A 161 2.26 -3.40 7.60
CA GLY A 161 2.75 -4.75 7.39
C GLY A 161 4.03 -4.84 6.55
N ALA A 162 4.45 -6.05 6.26
CA ALA A 162 5.61 -6.31 5.39
C ALA A 162 5.37 -5.85 3.94
N ASP A 163 4.12 -5.78 3.52
CA ASP A 163 3.68 -5.29 2.21
C ASP A 163 3.48 -3.76 2.17
N GLY A 164 3.85 -3.05 3.24
CA GLY A 164 3.73 -1.60 3.38
C GLY A 164 2.31 -1.09 3.62
N ARG A 165 1.30 -1.97 3.66
CA ARG A 165 -0.10 -1.58 3.87
C ARG A 165 -0.42 -1.44 5.36
N TYR A 166 -1.29 -0.49 5.68
CA TYR A 166 -1.89 -0.44 7.02
C TYR A 166 -2.54 -1.77 7.37
N THR A 167 -2.38 -2.20 8.60
CA THR A 167 -3.02 -3.40 9.15
C THR A 167 -3.40 -3.21 10.61
N SER A 168 -4.51 -3.81 11.01
CA SER A 168 -4.91 -3.97 12.41
C SER A 168 -4.10 -5.07 13.14
N GLY A 169 -3.32 -5.85 12.38
CA GLY A 169 -2.69 -7.09 12.84
C GLY A 169 -3.53 -8.35 12.56
N SER A 170 -4.74 -8.21 12.02
CA SER A 170 -5.65 -9.31 11.66
C SER A 170 -6.23 -9.07 10.26
N ALA A 171 -5.94 -9.98 9.33
CA ALA A 171 -6.46 -9.89 7.97
C ALA A 171 -8.01 -9.97 7.92
N GLU A 172 -8.62 -10.73 8.84
CA GLU A 172 -10.09 -10.81 8.93
C GLU A 172 -10.70 -9.49 9.39
N LEU A 173 -10.05 -8.81 10.34
CA LEU A 173 -10.49 -7.49 10.79
C LEU A 173 -10.29 -6.43 9.70
N ASP A 174 -9.14 -6.43 9.03
CA ASP A 174 -8.84 -5.50 7.96
C ASP A 174 -9.87 -5.60 6.81
N GLU A 175 -10.21 -6.81 6.38
CA GLU A 175 -11.25 -7.05 5.38
C GLU A 175 -12.63 -6.63 5.89
N GLY A 176 -12.97 -6.96 7.14
CA GLY A 176 -14.26 -6.58 7.74
C GLY A 176 -14.43 -5.07 7.87
N ILE A 177 -13.39 -4.34 8.24
CA ILE A 177 -13.37 -2.87 8.30
C ILE A 177 -13.49 -2.27 6.90
N TRP A 178 -12.74 -2.82 5.92
CA TRP A 178 -12.86 -2.38 4.53
C TRP A 178 -14.29 -2.52 4.02
N GLN A 179 -14.91 -3.69 4.22
CA GLN A 179 -16.29 -3.93 3.81
C GLN A 179 -17.28 -2.97 4.51
N LEU A 180 -17.08 -2.70 5.81
CA LEU A 180 -17.93 -1.79 6.57
C LEU A 180 -17.85 -0.35 6.02
N LEU A 181 -16.66 0.11 5.64
CA LEU A 181 -16.47 1.40 4.99
C LEU A 181 -17.14 1.47 3.62
N GLN A 182 -17.08 0.39 2.83
CA GLN A 182 -17.78 0.32 1.55
C GLN A 182 -19.31 0.31 1.73
N ASP A 183 -19.83 -0.44 2.72
CA ASP A 183 -21.26 -0.50 3.02
C ASP A 183 -21.80 0.86 3.49
N SER A 184 -21.00 1.64 4.24
CA SER A 184 -21.40 2.95 4.77
C SER A 184 -21.28 4.07 3.73
N THR A 185 -20.28 4.01 2.85
CA THR A 185 -20.03 5.02 1.82
C THR A 185 -19.48 4.34 0.56
N PRO A 186 -20.38 3.90 -0.37
CA PRO A 186 -19.98 3.23 -1.60
C PRO A 186 -19.19 4.12 -2.58
N ASP A 187 -19.34 5.45 -2.47
CA ASP A 187 -18.61 6.40 -3.30
C ASP A 187 -17.25 6.74 -2.68
N THR A 188 -16.17 6.30 -3.32
CA THR A 188 -14.80 6.56 -2.89
C THR A 188 -14.33 8.00 -3.15
N GLY A 189 -15.09 8.80 -3.89
CA GLY A 189 -14.82 10.23 -4.11
C GLY A 189 -15.22 11.13 -2.95
N VAL A 190 -15.81 10.60 -1.90
CA VAL A 190 -16.18 11.32 -0.67
C VAL A 190 -14.94 11.47 0.20
N ASP A 191 -14.73 12.66 0.79
CA ASP A 191 -13.60 12.93 1.66
C ASP A 191 -13.63 12.10 2.95
N SER A 192 -12.46 11.95 3.61
CA SER A 192 -12.30 11.11 4.80
C SER A 192 -13.18 11.55 5.96
N ALA A 193 -13.47 12.86 6.11
CA ALA A 193 -14.31 13.35 7.21
C ALA A 193 -15.78 12.94 7.01
N ALA A 194 -16.30 13.08 5.80
CA ALA A 194 -17.65 12.64 5.49
C ALA A 194 -17.79 11.10 5.54
N ARG A 195 -16.73 10.35 5.18
CA ARG A 195 -16.70 8.89 5.35
C ARG A 195 -16.66 8.49 6.82
N LEU A 196 -15.94 9.24 7.66
CA LEU A 196 -15.88 8.99 9.10
C LEU A 196 -17.25 9.18 9.75
N GLU A 197 -17.98 10.24 9.40
CA GLU A 197 -19.36 10.49 9.88
C GLU A 197 -20.31 9.41 9.37
N ALA A 198 -20.25 9.06 8.09
CA ALA A 198 -21.09 8.04 7.50
C ALA A 198 -20.90 6.65 8.17
N VAL A 199 -19.66 6.25 8.49
CA VAL A 199 -19.43 4.96 9.17
C VAL A 199 -19.84 5.00 10.64
N PHE A 200 -19.72 6.16 11.31
CA PHE A 200 -20.25 6.36 12.65
C PHE A 200 -21.77 6.11 12.68
N ASP A 201 -22.50 6.78 11.81
CA ASP A 201 -23.94 6.63 11.65
C ASP A 201 -24.32 5.20 11.25
N TYR A 202 -23.59 4.61 10.32
CA TYR A 202 -23.86 3.24 9.88
C TYR A 202 -23.73 2.23 11.01
N ILE A 203 -22.67 2.33 11.84
CA ILE A 203 -22.48 1.46 13.01
C ILE A 203 -23.63 1.67 14.00
N ARG A 204 -23.96 2.93 14.32
CA ARG A 204 -25.07 3.26 15.22
C ARG A 204 -26.39 2.61 14.77
N ASP A 205 -26.71 2.65 13.49
CA ASP A 205 -28.02 2.28 12.99
C ASP A 205 -28.13 0.79 12.62
N ASN A 206 -27.04 0.13 12.28
CA ASN A 206 -27.04 -1.24 11.75
C ASN A 206 -26.52 -2.28 12.75
N PHE A 207 -25.90 -1.87 13.85
CA PHE A 207 -25.46 -2.77 14.90
C PHE A 207 -26.33 -2.65 16.13
N LYS A 208 -26.28 -3.65 17.02
CA LYS A 208 -27.15 -3.68 18.20
C LYS A 208 -26.37 -3.84 19.48
N TYR A 209 -26.85 -3.19 20.52
CA TYR A 209 -26.28 -3.39 21.85
C TYR A 209 -26.60 -4.79 22.39
N LEU A 210 -25.58 -5.44 22.94
CA LEU A 210 -25.66 -6.68 23.71
C LEU A 210 -24.82 -6.52 24.96
N SER A 211 -25.43 -6.69 26.14
CA SER A 211 -24.68 -6.66 27.40
C SER A 211 -23.71 -7.84 27.45
N MET A 212 -22.46 -7.54 27.66
CA MET A 212 -21.34 -8.49 27.74
C MET A 212 -20.46 -8.11 28.95
N ALA A 213 -19.49 -8.96 29.28
CA ALA A 213 -18.47 -8.61 30.27
C ALA A 213 -17.71 -7.35 29.84
N HIS A 214 -17.34 -6.53 30.82
CA HIS A 214 -16.55 -5.33 30.61
C HIS A 214 -15.06 -5.67 30.77
N TYR A 215 -14.22 -4.88 30.14
CA TYR A 215 -12.78 -4.93 30.29
C TYR A 215 -12.33 -3.93 31.36
N ASP A 216 -11.15 -4.14 31.92
CA ASP A 216 -10.61 -3.28 32.96
C ASP A 216 -10.32 -1.87 32.41
N ALA A 217 -10.59 -0.86 33.24
CA ALA A 217 -10.29 0.53 32.89
C ALA A 217 -8.78 0.72 32.62
N GLY A 218 -8.45 1.48 31.57
CA GLY A 218 -7.08 1.74 31.14
C GLY A 218 -6.44 0.65 30.29
N THR A 219 -7.14 -0.48 30.02
CA THR A 219 -6.65 -1.50 29.09
C THR A 219 -7.12 -1.24 27.66
N THR A 220 -6.38 -1.71 26.66
CA THR A 220 -6.70 -1.54 25.22
C THR A 220 -6.48 -2.81 24.41
N ASP A 221 -5.89 -3.85 24.98
CA ASP A 221 -5.56 -5.12 24.33
C ASP A 221 -6.77 -5.93 23.88
N TRP A 222 -7.94 -5.60 24.38
CA TRP A 222 -9.24 -6.15 23.99
C TRP A 222 -9.77 -5.64 22.64
N ALA A 223 -9.24 -4.54 22.13
CA ALA A 223 -9.86 -3.81 21.02
C ALA A 223 -10.00 -4.66 19.74
N GLN A 224 -8.99 -5.44 19.39
CA GLN A 224 -9.04 -6.28 18.21
C GLN A 224 -10.13 -7.35 18.33
N GLU A 225 -10.13 -8.12 19.43
CA GLU A 225 -11.13 -9.17 19.66
C GLU A 225 -12.55 -8.61 19.71
N ALA A 226 -12.75 -7.46 20.37
CA ALA A 226 -14.05 -6.80 20.45
C ALA A 226 -14.57 -6.35 19.08
N ALA A 227 -13.71 -5.81 18.22
CA ALA A 227 -14.08 -5.39 16.87
C ALA A 227 -14.38 -6.59 15.96
N GLU A 228 -13.55 -7.64 15.98
CA GLU A 228 -13.80 -8.89 15.22
C GLU A 228 -15.14 -9.53 15.61
N ALA A 229 -15.38 -9.69 16.91
CA ALA A 229 -16.65 -10.24 17.39
C ALA A 229 -17.86 -9.38 16.97
N PHE A 230 -17.70 -8.05 16.98
CA PHE A 230 -18.77 -7.13 16.60
C PHE A 230 -19.12 -7.19 15.12
N LEU A 231 -18.09 -7.24 14.25
CA LEU A 231 -18.31 -7.39 12.81
C LEU A 231 -19.01 -8.69 12.46
N GLN A 232 -18.63 -9.79 13.12
CA GLN A 232 -19.23 -11.11 12.89
C GLN A 232 -20.68 -11.20 13.38
N GLN A 233 -20.95 -10.68 14.59
CA GLN A 233 -22.23 -10.88 15.27
C GLN A 233 -23.22 -9.74 15.03
N ARG A 234 -22.76 -8.57 14.60
CA ARG A 234 -23.53 -7.32 14.52
C ARG A 234 -24.17 -6.93 15.86
N LYS A 235 -23.60 -7.40 16.98
CA LYS A 235 -24.06 -7.15 18.35
C LYS A 235 -22.88 -7.11 19.31
N GLY A 236 -22.89 -6.14 20.23
CA GLY A 236 -21.86 -6.01 21.25
C GLY A 236 -22.16 -4.89 22.25
N ASN A 237 -21.26 -4.71 23.21
CA ASN A 237 -21.35 -3.62 24.19
C ASN A 237 -20.56 -2.38 23.74
N CYS A 238 -20.43 -1.38 24.61
CA CYS A 238 -19.72 -0.13 24.30
C CYS A 238 -18.27 -0.35 23.80
N TYR A 239 -17.57 -1.35 24.32
CA TYR A 239 -16.22 -1.71 23.87
C TYR A 239 -16.19 -2.12 22.39
N CYS A 240 -17.17 -2.91 21.97
CA CYS A 240 -17.31 -3.35 20.59
C CYS A 240 -17.59 -2.17 19.62
N PHE A 241 -18.48 -1.27 20.00
CA PHE A 241 -18.78 -0.05 19.25
C PHE A 241 -17.54 0.83 19.12
N ALA A 242 -16.85 1.11 20.24
CA ALA A 242 -15.66 1.94 20.26
C ALA A 242 -14.52 1.34 19.42
N ALA A 243 -14.21 0.05 19.60
CA ALA A 243 -13.12 -0.60 18.87
C ALA A 243 -13.35 -0.62 17.38
N THR A 244 -14.56 -0.98 16.94
CA THR A 244 -14.88 -1.04 15.50
C THR A 244 -14.78 0.33 14.85
N PHE A 245 -15.32 1.37 15.50
CA PHE A 245 -15.22 2.73 14.98
C PHE A 245 -13.76 3.22 14.95
N MET A 246 -12.97 2.92 15.97
CA MET A 246 -11.52 3.23 15.99
C MET A 246 -10.79 2.62 14.79
N TYR A 247 -11.02 1.34 14.46
CA TYR A 247 -10.38 0.71 13.31
C TYR A 247 -10.85 1.30 11.98
N CYS A 248 -12.12 1.68 11.86
CA CYS A 248 -12.61 2.43 10.70
C CYS A 248 -11.90 3.79 10.57
N ALA A 249 -11.77 4.54 11.67
CA ALA A 249 -11.06 5.82 11.68
C ALA A 249 -9.58 5.66 11.27
N ARG A 250 -8.89 4.66 11.81
CA ARG A 250 -7.50 4.35 11.43
C ARG A 250 -7.35 4.03 9.94
N ARG A 251 -8.26 3.23 9.38
CA ARG A 251 -8.25 2.94 7.93
C ARG A 251 -8.52 4.18 7.09
N LEU A 252 -9.20 5.18 7.64
CA LEU A 252 -9.42 6.51 7.05
C LEU A 252 -8.29 7.51 7.37
N SER A 253 -7.13 7.05 7.82
CA SER A 253 -5.93 7.84 8.11
C SER A 253 -5.98 8.66 9.40
N TYR A 254 -6.91 8.41 10.31
CA TYR A 254 -6.99 9.11 11.59
C TYR A 254 -6.11 8.47 12.66
N GLN A 255 -5.50 9.32 13.51
CA GLN A 255 -4.80 8.90 14.71
C GLN A 255 -5.82 8.62 15.82
N ALA A 256 -6.43 7.43 15.78
CA ALA A 256 -7.52 7.04 16.66
C ALA A 256 -7.08 5.99 17.70
N TYR A 257 -7.63 6.08 18.90
CA TYR A 257 -7.42 5.10 19.97
C TYR A 257 -8.68 4.92 20.81
N VAL A 258 -8.80 3.77 21.47
CA VAL A 258 -9.90 3.49 22.39
C VAL A 258 -9.52 3.85 23.82
N VAL A 259 -10.51 4.22 24.59
CA VAL A 259 -10.40 4.41 26.04
C VAL A 259 -11.44 3.54 26.72
N ALA A 260 -10.99 2.71 27.66
CA ALA A 260 -11.84 2.04 28.65
C ALA A 260 -11.81 2.84 29.94
N GLY A 261 -12.95 3.34 30.38
CA GLY A 261 -13.09 4.20 31.56
C GLY A 261 -14.53 4.16 32.07
N HIS A 262 -15.04 5.30 32.52
CA HIS A 262 -16.43 5.38 33.02
C HIS A 262 -17.13 6.61 32.45
N GLU A 263 -18.44 6.52 32.28
CA GLU A 263 -19.27 7.60 31.74
C GLU A 263 -20.39 7.94 32.73
N SER A 264 -20.72 9.22 32.84
CA SER A 264 -21.73 9.81 33.74
C SER A 264 -21.46 9.60 35.23
N ARG A 265 -20.90 8.46 35.63
CA ARG A 265 -20.56 8.13 37.05
C ARG A 265 -19.27 7.32 37.11
N PRO A 266 -18.50 7.43 38.23
CA PRO A 266 -17.23 6.73 38.39
C PRO A 266 -17.32 5.19 38.42
N ASP A 267 -18.51 4.64 38.54
CA ASP A 267 -18.80 3.20 38.63
C ASP A 267 -19.59 2.68 37.42
N ASN A 268 -19.71 3.48 36.33
CA ASN A 268 -20.41 3.10 35.12
C ASN A 268 -19.38 2.83 34.02
N ASP A 269 -18.91 1.58 33.97
CA ASP A 269 -17.91 1.14 32.97
C ASP A 269 -18.37 1.46 31.56
N HIS A 270 -17.50 2.09 30.80
CA HIS A 270 -17.79 2.52 29.44
C HIS A 270 -16.51 2.57 28.59
N ALA A 271 -16.68 2.51 27.27
CA ALA A 271 -15.59 2.69 26.32
C ALA A 271 -16.02 3.59 25.16
N TRP A 272 -15.09 4.38 24.70
CA TRP A 272 -15.27 5.34 23.60
C TRP A 272 -14.01 5.43 22.74
N THR A 273 -14.12 6.15 21.64
CA THR A 273 -12.97 6.42 20.76
C THR A 273 -12.51 7.86 20.91
N MET A 274 -11.20 8.05 20.99
CA MET A 274 -10.55 9.35 20.86
C MET A 274 -9.83 9.43 19.51
N ILE A 275 -9.85 10.62 18.92
CA ILE A 275 -9.12 10.90 17.67
C ILE A 275 -8.32 12.19 17.87
N ASP A 276 -7.00 12.10 17.61
CA ASP A 276 -6.12 13.26 17.57
C ASP A 276 -6.17 13.86 16.16
N GLU A 277 -6.68 15.09 16.09
CA GLU A 277 -6.77 15.87 14.85
C GLU A 277 -5.83 17.10 14.93
N ALA A 278 -5.60 17.78 13.81
CA ALA A 278 -4.68 18.90 13.73
C ALA A 278 -5.05 20.07 14.65
N ASP A 279 -6.33 20.22 14.98
CA ASP A 279 -6.89 21.29 15.80
C ASP A 279 -7.24 20.88 17.24
N GLY A 280 -7.05 19.61 17.59
CA GLY A 280 -7.31 19.10 18.94
C GLY A 280 -7.65 17.61 18.98
N THR A 281 -7.89 17.12 20.18
CA THR A 281 -8.34 15.74 20.42
C THR A 281 -9.84 15.73 20.68
N TYR A 282 -10.56 14.85 19.98
CA TYR A 282 -12.02 14.77 20.04
C TYR A 282 -12.48 13.39 20.48
N LEU A 283 -13.60 13.38 21.19
CA LEU A 283 -14.26 12.17 21.65
C LEU A 283 -15.40 11.80 20.69
N TYR A 284 -15.50 10.50 20.41
CA TYR A 284 -16.54 9.90 19.58
C TYR A 284 -17.19 8.74 20.34
N ASP A 285 -18.50 8.77 20.51
CA ASP A 285 -19.24 7.75 21.25
C ASP A 285 -20.47 7.26 20.51
N VAL A 286 -20.24 6.31 19.58
CA VAL A 286 -21.30 5.68 18.77
C VAL A 286 -22.36 5.02 19.64
N GLN A 287 -21.93 4.37 20.75
CA GLN A 287 -22.85 3.64 21.62
C GLN A 287 -23.73 4.57 22.45
N LEU A 288 -23.23 5.74 22.85
CA LEU A 288 -24.04 6.73 23.55
C LEU A 288 -25.20 7.22 22.67
N GLU A 289 -24.93 7.56 21.41
CA GLU A 289 -26.01 7.91 20.47
C GLU A 289 -27.00 6.77 20.25
N TYR A 290 -26.49 5.55 20.04
CA TYR A 290 -27.32 4.36 19.93
C TYR A 290 -28.25 4.20 21.13
N ALA A 291 -27.70 4.38 22.36
CA ALA A 291 -28.47 4.22 23.58
C ALA A 291 -29.60 5.26 23.69
N TYR A 292 -29.31 6.51 23.36
CA TYR A 292 -30.33 7.57 23.40
C TYR A 292 -31.44 7.35 22.39
N LEU A 293 -31.10 6.97 21.15
CA LEU A 293 -32.07 6.70 20.10
C LEU A 293 -32.88 5.43 20.36
N TYR A 294 -32.22 4.31 20.62
CA TYR A 294 -32.81 2.98 20.51
C TYR A 294 -33.08 2.30 21.84
N GLN A 295 -32.33 2.62 22.92
CA GLN A 295 -32.51 1.99 24.22
C GLN A 295 -33.38 2.85 25.15
N PHE A 296 -33.12 4.15 25.21
CA PHE A 296 -33.78 5.03 26.16
C PHE A 296 -35.00 5.76 25.57
N GLY A 297 -35.06 5.85 24.24
CA GLY A 297 -36.12 6.61 23.56
C GLY A 297 -36.13 8.09 23.91
N LYS A 298 -34.94 8.66 24.22
CA LYS A 298 -34.77 10.07 24.63
C LYS A 298 -34.56 11.03 23.46
N GLY A 299 -34.51 10.50 22.22
CA GLY A 299 -34.28 11.27 21.01
C GLY A 299 -32.83 11.32 20.62
N GLU A 300 -32.51 12.12 19.61
CA GLU A 300 -31.19 12.30 19.07
C GLU A 300 -30.31 13.13 19.98
N ILE A 301 -29.06 12.73 20.12
CA ILE A 301 -27.97 13.52 20.66
C ILE A 301 -26.84 13.51 19.63
N ASP A 302 -25.88 14.40 19.78
CA ASP A 302 -24.70 14.44 18.92
C ASP A 302 -23.47 14.06 19.75
N ALA A 303 -23.01 12.82 19.59
CA ALA A 303 -21.77 12.29 20.21
C ALA A 303 -20.66 12.03 19.18
N PHE A 304 -20.80 12.61 17.99
CA PHE A 304 -19.77 12.66 16.96
C PHE A 304 -18.87 13.90 17.17
N ARG A 305 -17.58 13.73 17.16
CA ARG A 305 -16.55 14.79 17.26
C ARG A 305 -16.82 15.78 18.41
N MET A 306 -16.93 15.27 19.61
CA MET A 306 -17.17 16.08 20.80
C MET A 306 -15.87 16.71 21.31
N PRO A 307 -15.76 18.04 21.42
CA PRO A 307 -14.62 18.69 22.03
C PRO A 307 -14.62 18.54 23.56
N ASP A 308 -13.45 18.65 24.18
CA ASP A 308 -13.36 18.76 25.65
C ASP A 308 -13.82 20.15 26.09
N ASP A 309 -14.96 20.22 26.75
CA ASP A 309 -15.52 21.46 27.34
C ASP A 309 -14.79 21.85 28.65
N GLY A 310 -13.80 21.05 29.05
CA GLY A 310 -13.02 21.19 30.25
C GLY A 310 -13.46 20.24 31.38
N GLY A 311 -12.48 19.73 32.12
CA GLY A 311 -12.72 18.81 33.24
C GLY A 311 -13.34 17.48 32.85
N SER A 312 -12.96 16.96 31.68
CA SER A 312 -13.48 15.71 31.11
C SER A 312 -14.99 15.75 30.86
N VAL A 313 -15.51 16.89 30.45
CA VAL A 313 -16.88 17.06 30.00
C VAL A 313 -16.87 17.27 28.47
N TYR A 314 -17.70 16.51 27.76
CA TYR A 314 -17.81 16.52 26.32
C TYR A 314 -19.29 16.69 25.96
N ARG A 315 -19.67 17.83 25.39
CA ARG A 315 -21.08 18.21 25.09
C ARG A 315 -22.05 17.95 26.26
N GLY A 316 -21.57 18.23 27.50
CA GLY A 316 -22.37 18.07 28.73
C GLY A 316 -22.34 16.66 29.33
N PHE A 317 -21.74 15.68 28.66
CA PHE A 317 -21.51 14.34 29.20
C PHE A 317 -20.15 14.29 29.89
N ARG A 318 -20.09 13.66 31.08
CA ARG A 318 -18.85 13.52 31.83
C ARG A 318 -18.25 12.14 31.62
N TYR A 319 -16.98 12.14 31.24
CA TYR A 319 -16.17 10.93 31.08
C TYR A 319 -15.07 10.90 32.15
N TYR A 320 -14.81 9.74 32.70
CA TYR A 320 -13.76 9.53 33.69
C TYR A 320 -12.69 8.66 33.03
N PHE A 321 -11.58 9.29 32.73
CA PHE A 321 -10.43 8.63 32.14
C PHE A 321 -9.69 7.81 33.19
N PRO A 322 -9.08 6.68 32.86
CA PRO A 322 -8.22 5.95 33.78
C PRO A 322 -7.01 6.79 34.20
N GLU A 323 -6.52 6.56 35.43
CA GLU A 323 -5.34 7.23 35.96
C GLU A 323 -4.04 6.72 35.34
#